data_686fb0501270319709f98756df851d9d
#
_entry.id   686fb0501270319709f98756df851d9d
#
_cell.length_a   1.000
_cell.length_b   1.000
_cell.length_c   1.000
_cell.angle_alpha   90.00
_cell.angle_beta   90.00
_cell.angle_gamma   90.00
#
_symmetry.space_group_name_H-M   'P 1'
#
loop_
_entity.id
_entity.type
_entity.pdbx_description
1 polymer ?
#
loop_
_entity_poly.entity_id
_entity_poly.type
_entity_poly.pdbx_seq_one_letter_code
_entity_poly.pdbx_strand_id
1 'polypeptide(L)'
;QLLHHEAMDVPRSQEVSLYGGALSAELPRSYTDASTFREVPDHQEAWVDTTSDRSIIIEILEQKDVNDAEAIDFFLSDLAAFNEATESKVMHSRPLEPEEVSNLPTCRAFTGVGQQVVAKFREDHSGPVQIHCAVLRLPDVTTDILITLNDPHAMLSQSDPPDVLPAEVTSEVIFARLLKSFRILDWTLFGE
;
A
#
# COMPACT_ATOMS: atom_id res chain seq x y z
N GLN A 1 33.73 -27.66 10.77
CA GLN A 1 33.48 -26.44 9.96
C GLN A 1 31.99 -26.19 10.00
N LEU A 2 31.59 -25.25 10.86
CA LEU A 2 30.22 -24.77 11.01
C LEU A 2 29.95 -23.76 9.91
N LEU A 3 29.07 -24.12 8.97
CA LEU A 3 28.50 -23.19 8.02
C LEU A 3 27.54 -22.26 8.79
N HIS A 4 27.97 -21.03 9.02
CA HIS A 4 27.09 -19.97 9.42
C HIS A 4 26.16 -19.68 8.23
N HIS A 5 24.90 -20.08 8.36
CA HIS A 5 23.83 -19.52 7.57
C HIS A 5 23.67 -18.07 8.07
N GLU A 6 24.23 -17.12 7.34
CA GLU A 6 23.84 -15.72 7.48
C GLU A 6 22.35 -15.65 7.16
N ALA A 7 21.55 -15.41 8.19
CA ALA A 7 20.16 -15.02 8.04
C ALA A 7 20.17 -13.75 7.17
N MET A 8 19.57 -13.81 5.99
CA MET A 8 19.34 -12.65 5.16
C MET A 8 18.66 -11.59 6.03
N ASP A 9 19.27 -10.43 6.13
CA ASP A 9 18.83 -9.33 6.97
C ASP A 9 17.51 -8.79 6.40
N VAL A 10 16.40 -9.39 6.86
CA VAL A 10 15.06 -8.90 6.52
C VAL A 10 14.97 -7.49 7.08
N PRO A 11 14.68 -6.46 6.28
CA PRO A 11 14.59 -5.10 6.77
C PRO A 11 13.74 -5.07 8.02
N ARG A 12 14.30 -4.49 9.08
CA ARG A 12 13.63 -4.45 10.38
C ARG A 12 12.30 -3.72 10.22
N SER A 13 11.21 -4.42 10.46
CA SER A 13 9.88 -3.85 10.49
C SER A 13 9.60 -3.20 11.84
N GLN A 14 8.63 -2.31 11.84
CA GLN A 14 8.04 -1.70 13.03
C GLN A 14 6.53 -1.83 12.96
N GLU A 15 5.90 -2.07 14.10
CA GLU A 15 4.46 -1.90 14.21
C GLU A 15 4.15 -0.41 14.32
N VAL A 16 3.23 0.09 13.49
CA VAL A 16 2.80 1.48 13.50
C VAL A 16 1.35 1.57 13.93
N SER A 17 1.05 2.60 14.74
CA SER A 17 -0.30 2.98 15.12
C SER A 17 -0.89 3.89 14.05
N LEU A 18 -2.11 3.58 13.62
CA LEU A 18 -2.86 4.32 12.63
C LEU A 18 -4.15 4.83 13.25
N TYR A 19 -4.62 6.01 12.84
CA TYR A 19 -5.86 6.61 13.34
C TYR A 19 -5.95 6.62 14.86
N GLY A 20 -4.89 7.15 15.50
CA GLY A 20 -4.83 7.27 16.95
C GLY A 20 -4.78 5.94 17.71
N GLY A 21 -4.36 4.86 17.05
CA GLY A 21 -4.27 3.51 17.61
C GLY A 21 -5.49 2.62 17.34
N ALA A 22 -6.49 3.11 16.61
CA ALA A 22 -7.65 2.29 16.23
C ALA A 22 -7.31 1.20 15.21
N LEU A 23 -6.29 1.43 14.40
CA LEU A 23 -5.71 0.44 13.48
C LEU A 23 -4.23 0.26 13.76
N SER A 24 -3.66 -0.86 13.34
CA SER A 24 -2.21 -1.09 13.32
C SER A 24 -1.77 -1.89 12.11
N ALA A 25 -0.51 -1.74 11.74
CA ALA A 25 0.14 -2.51 10.68
C ALA A 25 1.65 -2.53 10.89
N GLU A 26 2.36 -3.43 10.19
CA GLU A 26 3.82 -3.45 10.14
C GLU A 26 4.32 -2.76 8.87
N LEU A 27 5.26 -1.84 9.04
CA LEU A 27 5.98 -1.16 7.98
C LEU A 27 7.49 -1.32 8.19
N PRO A 28 8.33 -1.21 7.13
CA PRO A 28 9.77 -1.08 7.31
C PRO A 28 10.10 0.15 8.17
N ARG A 29 11.17 0.08 8.96
CA ARG A 29 11.59 1.19 9.84
C ARG A 29 11.98 2.46 9.11
N SER A 30 12.27 2.37 7.81
CA SER A 30 12.56 3.53 6.96
C SER A 30 11.33 4.40 6.67
N TYR A 31 10.12 3.91 6.95
CA TYR A 31 8.90 4.68 6.75
C TYR A 31 8.63 5.60 7.94
N THR A 32 8.26 6.83 7.62
CA THR A 32 7.93 7.90 8.55
C THR A 32 6.53 8.44 8.27
N ASP A 33 5.79 8.78 9.33
CA ASP A 33 4.48 9.42 9.24
C ASP A 33 4.62 10.80 8.58
N ALA A 34 3.96 10.99 7.43
CA ALA A 34 4.01 12.22 6.66
C ALA A 34 3.34 13.41 7.38
N SER A 35 2.45 13.17 8.34
CA SER A 35 1.80 14.23 9.12
C SER A 35 2.77 15.03 9.98
N THR A 36 3.98 14.51 10.22
CA THR A 36 5.03 15.22 10.96
C THR A 36 5.65 16.38 10.19
N PHE A 37 5.47 16.46 8.87
CA PHE A 37 6.07 17.49 8.02
C PHE A 37 5.15 18.06 6.94
N ARG A 38 3.95 17.52 6.75
CA ARG A 38 2.92 18.07 5.85
C ARG A 38 1.51 17.78 6.38
N GLU A 39 0.55 18.55 5.91
CA GLU A 39 -0.86 18.29 6.18
C GLU A 39 -1.32 17.01 5.50
N VAL A 40 -2.05 16.17 6.23
CA VAL A 40 -2.69 14.94 5.75
C VAL A 40 -4.17 15.01 6.11
N PRO A 41 -5.09 14.74 5.17
CA PRO A 41 -6.52 14.74 5.47
C PRO A 41 -6.90 13.74 6.59
N ASP A 42 -7.90 14.07 7.38
CA ASP A 42 -8.32 13.27 8.55
C ASP A 42 -8.74 11.83 8.20
N HIS A 43 -9.20 11.59 6.98
CA HIS A 43 -9.57 10.25 6.50
C HIS A 43 -8.41 9.47 5.93
N GLN A 44 -7.18 10.00 5.99
CA GLN A 44 -5.96 9.39 5.48
C GLN A 44 -4.89 9.25 6.54
N GLU A 45 -4.12 8.18 6.42
CA GLU A 45 -2.78 8.02 6.98
C GLU A 45 -1.79 7.94 5.82
N ALA A 46 -0.72 8.72 5.86
CA ALA A 46 0.28 8.74 4.81
C ALA A 46 1.67 8.51 5.41
N TRP A 47 2.38 7.54 4.86
CA TRP A 47 3.71 7.13 5.31
C TRP A 47 4.67 7.17 4.13
N VAL A 48 5.84 7.75 4.31
CA VAL A 48 6.86 7.90 3.27
C VAL A 48 8.15 7.20 3.66
N ASP A 49 8.75 6.53 2.69
CA ASP A 49 10.05 5.88 2.87
C ASP A 49 11.17 6.93 2.79
N THR A 50 11.96 7.04 3.86
CA THR A 50 13.08 8.00 3.91
C THR A 50 14.28 7.59 3.06
N THR A 51 14.30 6.35 2.55
CA THR A 51 15.40 5.79 1.75
C THR A 51 15.05 5.66 0.26
N SER A 52 13.78 5.86 -0.09
CA SER A 52 13.27 5.82 -1.47
C SER A 52 12.13 6.83 -1.63
N ASP A 53 11.59 6.93 -2.83
CA ASP A 53 10.42 7.79 -3.09
C ASP A 53 9.08 7.02 -2.95
N ARG A 54 9.12 5.84 -2.33
CA ARG A 54 7.91 5.05 -2.06
C ARG A 54 7.05 5.72 -1.00
N SER A 55 5.74 5.57 -1.14
CA SER A 55 4.78 6.02 -0.13
C SER A 55 3.66 5.02 0.04
N ILE A 56 3.10 4.98 1.25
CA ILE A 56 1.91 4.20 1.58
C ILE A 56 0.84 5.16 2.06
N ILE A 57 -0.36 5.02 1.51
CA ILE A 57 -1.53 5.78 1.92
C ILE A 57 -2.62 4.78 2.31
N ILE A 58 -3.23 5.01 3.47
CA ILE A 58 -4.36 4.23 3.99
C ILE A 58 -5.52 5.20 4.16
N GLU A 59 -6.65 4.91 3.50
CA GLU A 59 -7.83 5.77 3.51
C GLU A 59 -9.03 5.01 4.05
N ILE A 60 -9.80 5.68 4.90
CA ILE A 60 -11.11 5.21 5.35
C ILE A 60 -12.16 5.95 4.53
N LEU A 61 -12.95 5.19 3.77
CA LEU A 61 -13.93 5.71 2.84
C LEU A 61 -15.31 5.10 3.12
N GLU A 62 -16.35 5.86 2.84
CA GLU A 62 -17.70 5.30 2.74
C GLU A 62 -17.71 4.22 1.64
N GLN A 63 -18.34 3.07 1.92
CA GLN A 63 -18.39 1.94 1.00
C GLN A 63 -18.98 2.38 -0.35
N LYS A 64 -18.25 2.08 -1.42
CA LYS A 64 -18.69 2.40 -2.77
C LYS A 64 -19.69 1.37 -3.29
N ASP A 65 -20.69 1.85 -4.01
CA ASP A 65 -21.70 1.01 -4.69
C ASP A 65 -21.13 0.49 -6.00
N VAL A 66 -20.16 -0.41 -5.89
CA VAL A 66 -19.56 -1.14 -6.99
C VAL A 66 -19.44 -2.62 -6.62
N ASN A 67 -19.48 -3.49 -7.64
CA ASN A 67 -19.27 -4.92 -7.42
C ASN A 67 -17.88 -5.19 -6.87
N ASP A 68 -17.76 -6.21 -6.04
CA ASP A 68 -16.49 -6.61 -5.43
C ASP A 68 -15.41 -6.87 -6.49
N ALA A 69 -15.75 -7.55 -7.58
CA ALA A 69 -14.80 -7.85 -8.66
C ALA A 69 -14.31 -6.60 -9.42
N GLU A 70 -15.03 -5.49 -9.34
CA GLU A 70 -14.72 -4.23 -10.02
C GLU A 70 -14.08 -3.20 -9.07
N ALA A 71 -13.97 -3.50 -7.77
CA ALA A 71 -13.52 -2.54 -6.76
C ALA A 71 -12.09 -2.02 -7.05
N ILE A 72 -11.17 -2.90 -7.42
CA ILE A 72 -9.78 -2.49 -7.75
C ILE A 72 -9.75 -1.56 -8.96
N ASP A 73 -10.44 -1.92 -10.03
CA ASP A 73 -10.51 -1.10 -11.25
C ASP A 73 -11.12 0.27 -10.96
N PHE A 74 -12.19 0.29 -10.15
CA PHE A 74 -12.84 1.53 -9.71
C PHE A 74 -11.86 2.44 -8.96
N PHE A 75 -11.19 1.95 -7.92
CA PHE A 75 -10.32 2.78 -7.11
C PHE A 75 -9.04 3.19 -7.84
N LEU A 76 -8.45 2.34 -8.68
CA LEU A 76 -7.31 2.73 -9.50
C LEU A 76 -7.70 3.79 -10.54
N SER A 77 -8.90 3.72 -11.10
CA SER A 77 -9.42 4.74 -12.01
C SER A 77 -9.70 6.07 -11.28
N ASP A 78 -10.28 6.01 -10.09
CA ASP A 78 -10.53 7.17 -9.25
C ASP A 78 -9.23 7.88 -8.85
N LEU A 79 -8.22 7.10 -8.44
CA LEU A 79 -6.88 7.61 -8.16
C LEU A 79 -6.23 8.26 -9.39
N ALA A 80 -6.40 7.67 -10.58
CA ALA A 80 -5.88 8.24 -11.82
C ALA A 80 -6.48 9.61 -12.11
N ALA A 81 -7.79 9.75 -11.91
CA ALA A 81 -8.49 11.02 -12.08
C ALA A 81 -8.02 12.05 -11.04
N PHE A 82 -7.92 11.66 -9.78
CA PHE A 82 -7.45 12.54 -8.70
C PHE A 82 -6.00 13.01 -8.93
N ASN A 83 -5.14 12.11 -9.39
CA ASN A 83 -3.72 12.41 -9.68
C ASN A 83 -3.51 13.15 -11.01
N GLU A 84 -4.59 13.40 -11.78
CA GLU A 84 -4.49 13.96 -13.13
C GLU A 84 -3.53 13.13 -14.01
N ALA A 85 -3.61 11.80 -13.91
CA ALA A 85 -2.77 10.90 -14.67
C ALA A 85 -3.08 11.02 -16.16
N THR A 86 -2.04 11.14 -16.99
CA THR A 86 -2.17 11.17 -18.46
C THR A 86 -2.37 9.79 -19.05
N GLU A 87 -1.90 8.76 -18.34
CA GLU A 87 -2.08 7.35 -18.69
C GLU A 87 -2.34 6.55 -17.42
N SER A 88 -3.23 5.58 -17.49
CA SER A 88 -3.52 4.65 -16.40
C SER A 88 -3.85 3.27 -16.96
N LYS A 89 -3.31 2.24 -16.30
CA LYS A 89 -3.53 0.85 -16.68
C LYS A 89 -3.60 -0.03 -15.45
N VAL A 90 -4.62 -0.89 -15.37
CA VAL A 90 -4.67 -1.99 -14.40
C VAL A 90 -3.91 -3.18 -14.99
N MET A 91 -2.88 -3.64 -14.29
CA MET A 91 -2.04 -4.75 -14.72
C MET A 91 -2.68 -6.09 -14.37
N HIS A 92 -3.18 -6.21 -13.15
CA HIS A 92 -3.93 -7.36 -12.67
C HIS A 92 -4.73 -6.97 -11.43
N SER A 93 -5.76 -7.76 -11.15
CA SER A 93 -6.54 -7.70 -9.91
C SER A 93 -7.05 -9.09 -9.55
N ARG A 94 -7.22 -9.33 -8.26
CA ARG A 94 -7.73 -10.60 -7.75
C ARG A 94 -8.28 -10.46 -6.33
N PRO A 95 -9.12 -11.39 -5.86
CA PRO A 95 -9.40 -11.52 -4.43
C PRO A 95 -8.12 -11.83 -3.65
N LEU A 96 -8.05 -11.35 -2.41
CA LEU A 96 -7.05 -11.79 -1.44
C LEU A 96 -7.52 -13.08 -0.77
N GLU A 97 -6.61 -14.01 -0.58
CA GLU A 97 -6.87 -15.21 0.21
C GLU A 97 -6.93 -14.86 1.71
N PRO A 98 -7.70 -15.60 2.53
CA PRO A 98 -7.82 -15.32 3.96
C PRO A 98 -6.49 -15.25 4.71
N GLU A 99 -5.49 -16.01 4.30
CA GLU A 99 -4.15 -16.05 4.89
C GLU A 99 -3.35 -14.77 4.64
N GLU A 100 -3.68 -14.04 3.58
CA GLU A 100 -3.02 -12.77 3.20
C GLU A 100 -3.51 -11.59 4.06
N VAL A 101 -4.69 -11.73 4.67
CA VAL A 101 -5.34 -10.76 5.57
C VAL A 101 -5.82 -11.44 6.85
N SER A 102 -4.98 -12.26 7.44
CA SER A 102 -5.33 -13.24 8.48
C SER A 102 -5.94 -12.63 9.76
N ASN A 103 -5.76 -11.33 9.99
CA ASN A 103 -6.33 -10.61 11.13
C ASN A 103 -7.72 -9.99 10.84
N LEU A 104 -8.27 -10.19 9.63
CA LEU A 104 -9.52 -9.58 9.17
C LEU A 104 -10.51 -10.66 8.67
N PRO A 105 -10.99 -11.56 9.53
CA PRO A 105 -11.71 -12.77 9.11
C PRO A 105 -13.08 -12.49 8.46
N THR A 106 -13.68 -11.34 8.69
CA THR A 106 -14.99 -10.95 8.17
C THR A 106 -14.92 -9.95 7.01
N CYS A 107 -13.73 -9.64 6.55
CA CYS A 107 -13.48 -8.69 5.48
C CYS A 107 -13.57 -9.36 4.11
N ARG A 108 -14.14 -8.66 3.13
CA ARG A 108 -14.01 -9.00 1.71
C ARG A 108 -12.87 -8.18 1.15
N ALA A 109 -11.78 -8.82 0.77
CA ALA A 109 -10.54 -8.17 0.42
C ALA A 109 -10.10 -8.48 -1.01
N PHE A 110 -9.64 -7.46 -1.71
CA PHE A 110 -9.19 -7.52 -3.10
C PHE A 110 -7.87 -6.77 -3.23
N THR A 111 -7.03 -7.23 -4.13
CA THR A 111 -5.75 -6.57 -4.43
C THR A 111 -5.53 -6.46 -5.92
N GLY A 112 -4.72 -5.51 -6.32
CA GLY A 112 -4.30 -5.34 -7.70
C GLY A 112 -3.09 -4.44 -7.83
N VAL A 113 -2.56 -4.37 -9.03
CA VAL A 113 -1.45 -3.50 -9.39
C VAL A 113 -1.85 -2.67 -10.61
N GLY A 114 -1.64 -1.36 -10.51
CA GLY A 114 -1.82 -0.42 -11.58
C GLY A 114 -0.52 0.31 -11.93
N GLN A 115 -0.52 0.94 -13.09
CA GLN A 115 0.52 1.87 -13.51
C GLN A 115 -0.13 3.18 -13.93
N GLN A 116 0.44 4.31 -13.50
CA GLN A 116 -0.04 5.63 -13.84
C GLN A 116 1.12 6.55 -14.24
N VAL A 117 0.92 7.33 -15.28
CA VAL A 117 1.85 8.41 -15.65
C VAL A 117 1.29 9.71 -15.10
N VAL A 118 1.97 10.29 -14.11
CA VAL A 118 1.53 11.47 -13.38
C VAL A 118 2.51 12.62 -13.61
N ALA A 119 2.02 13.77 -14.05
CA ALA A 119 2.87 14.93 -14.39
C ALA A 119 3.67 15.48 -13.21
N LYS A 120 3.15 15.38 -11.98
CA LYS A 120 3.81 15.85 -10.75
C LYS A 120 5.14 15.12 -10.44
N PHE A 121 5.33 13.93 -10.99
CA PHE A 121 6.54 13.13 -10.79
C PHE A 121 7.52 13.25 -11.97
N ARG A 122 7.25 14.16 -12.94
CA ARG A 122 8.05 14.28 -14.16
C ARG A 122 9.34 15.06 -14.03
N GLU A 123 9.52 15.86 -12.98
CA GLU A 123 10.73 16.71 -12.89
C GLU A 123 12.01 15.89 -12.72
N ASP A 124 11.93 14.68 -12.14
CA ASP A 124 13.08 13.81 -11.93
C ASP A 124 12.92 12.38 -12.48
N HIS A 125 11.71 11.94 -12.86
CA HIS A 125 11.44 10.55 -13.26
C HIS A 125 10.55 10.46 -14.50
N SER A 126 11.06 9.86 -15.56
CA SER A 126 10.41 9.75 -16.89
C SER A 126 9.49 8.52 -17.03
N GLY A 127 9.23 7.78 -15.97
CA GLY A 127 8.50 6.52 -16.01
C GLY A 127 7.14 6.53 -15.29
N PRO A 128 6.32 5.48 -15.50
CA PRO A 128 5.09 5.32 -14.76
C PRO A 128 5.34 4.97 -13.30
N VAL A 129 4.45 5.46 -12.41
CA VAL A 129 4.37 5.03 -11.02
C VAL A 129 3.62 3.70 -10.98
N GLN A 130 4.20 2.69 -10.34
CA GLN A 130 3.51 1.46 -10.03
C GLN A 130 2.73 1.64 -8.71
N ILE A 131 1.47 1.24 -8.72
CA ILE A 131 0.59 1.34 -7.55
C ILE A 131 0.11 -0.05 -7.17
N HIS A 132 0.54 -0.52 -6.00
CA HIS A 132 -0.08 -1.67 -5.34
C HIS A 132 -1.31 -1.17 -4.59
N CYS A 133 -2.44 -1.81 -4.83
CA CYS A 133 -3.73 -1.39 -4.28
C CYS A 133 -4.40 -2.57 -3.58
N ALA A 134 -4.96 -2.32 -2.41
CA ALA A 134 -5.86 -3.26 -1.75
C ALA A 134 -7.13 -2.52 -1.29
N VAL A 135 -8.26 -3.19 -1.41
CA VAL A 135 -9.56 -2.73 -0.93
C VAL A 135 -10.07 -3.74 0.08
N LEU A 136 -10.23 -3.28 1.32
CA LEU A 136 -10.79 -4.06 2.41
C LEU A 136 -12.24 -3.58 2.61
N ARG A 137 -13.20 -4.40 2.19
CA ARG A 137 -14.62 -4.05 2.24
C ARG A 137 -15.24 -4.56 3.54
N LEU A 138 -15.72 -3.64 4.37
CA LEU A 138 -16.32 -3.88 5.69
C LEU A 138 -17.82 -3.60 5.64
N PRO A 139 -18.65 -4.57 5.18
CA PRO A 139 -20.06 -4.31 4.94
C PRO A 139 -20.85 -3.97 6.22
N ASP A 140 -20.46 -4.53 7.37
CA ASP A 140 -21.16 -4.32 8.64
C ASP A 140 -21.07 -2.88 9.14
N VAL A 141 -20.06 -2.14 8.69
CA VAL A 141 -19.84 -0.72 9.02
C VAL A 141 -19.88 0.18 7.77
N THR A 142 -20.37 -0.35 6.64
CA THR A 142 -20.50 0.37 5.36
C THR A 142 -19.25 1.16 4.96
N THR A 143 -18.07 0.54 5.15
CA THR A 143 -16.78 1.18 4.97
C THR A 143 -15.92 0.38 3.98
N ASP A 144 -15.18 1.09 3.12
CA ASP A 144 -14.05 0.58 2.37
C ASP A 144 -12.77 1.17 2.95
N ILE A 145 -11.79 0.32 3.27
CA ILE A 145 -10.42 0.76 3.57
C ILE A 145 -9.61 0.56 2.31
N LEU A 146 -9.09 1.65 1.77
CA LEU A 146 -8.22 1.65 0.60
C LEU A 146 -6.77 1.78 1.06
N ILE A 147 -5.93 0.83 0.67
CA ILE A 147 -4.50 0.83 0.97
C ILE A 147 -3.76 0.87 -0.36
N THR A 148 -2.87 1.85 -0.52
CA THR A 148 -2.02 1.98 -1.71
C THR A 148 -0.56 2.11 -1.33
N LEU A 149 0.31 1.44 -2.08
CA LEU A 149 1.75 1.65 -2.07
C LEU A 149 2.15 2.16 -3.45
N ASN A 150 2.69 3.37 -3.49
CA ASN A 150 3.17 4.03 -4.69
C ASN A 150 4.68 3.81 -4.81
N ASP A 151 5.11 3.24 -5.94
CA ASP A 151 6.52 3.01 -6.25
C ASP A 151 6.89 3.65 -7.60
N PRO A 152 7.52 4.84 -7.59
CA PRO A 152 7.90 5.53 -8.82
C PRO A 152 9.11 4.89 -9.52
N HIS A 153 9.83 3.98 -8.85
CA HIS A 153 11.06 3.37 -9.36
C HIS A 153 10.93 1.89 -9.72
N ALA A 154 9.76 1.29 -9.57
CA ALA A 154 9.54 -0.14 -9.80
C ALA A 154 9.98 -0.61 -11.20
N MET A 155 9.89 0.24 -12.21
CA MET A 155 10.27 -0.07 -13.59
C MET A 155 11.78 0.07 -13.85
N LEU A 156 12.50 0.84 -13.04
CA LEU A 156 13.94 1.06 -13.21
C LEU A 156 14.77 -0.13 -12.73
N SER A 157 14.31 -0.80 -11.68
CA SER A 157 14.98 -1.98 -11.11
C SER A 157 14.93 -3.22 -12.00
N GLN A 158 14.15 -3.21 -13.09
CA GLN A 158 14.08 -4.31 -14.05
C GLN A 158 15.09 -4.18 -15.20
N SER A 159 15.72 -3.03 -15.38
CA SER A 159 16.57 -2.73 -16.53
C SER A 159 18.08 -2.75 -16.25
N ASP A 160 18.51 -2.76 -15.00
CA ASP A 160 19.92 -2.81 -14.63
C ASP A 160 20.37 -4.23 -14.26
N PRO A 161 21.58 -4.68 -14.71
CA PRO A 161 22.12 -5.94 -14.26
C PRO A 161 22.35 -5.90 -12.74
N PRO A 162 22.22 -7.03 -12.03
CA PRO A 162 22.29 -7.07 -10.58
C PRO A 162 23.73 -6.85 -10.10
N ASP A 163 24.20 -5.62 -10.06
CA ASP A 163 25.37 -5.23 -9.30
C ASP A 163 24.93 -4.91 -7.87
N VAL A 164 24.85 -6.01 -7.12
CA VAL A 164 25.19 -6.14 -5.71
C VAL A 164 24.85 -4.93 -4.81
N LEU A 165 23.56 -4.65 -4.65
CA LEU A 165 23.07 -4.10 -3.39
C LEU A 165 22.29 -5.21 -2.67
N PRO A 166 22.32 -5.26 -1.31
CA PRO A 166 21.53 -6.24 -0.57
C PRO A 166 20.08 -6.10 -1.03
N ALA A 167 19.45 -7.24 -1.29
CA ALA A 167 18.11 -7.33 -1.89
C ALA A 167 17.19 -6.28 -1.26
N GLU A 168 16.98 -5.15 -1.95
CA GLU A 168 16.00 -4.17 -1.56
C GLU A 168 14.68 -4.90 -1.45
N VAL A 169 14.04 -4.78 -0.29
CA VAL A 169 12.74 -5.38 -0.08
C VAL A 169 11.80 -4.79 -1.13
N THR A 170 11.29 -5.65 -1.99
CA THR A 170 10.42 -5.23 -3.07
C THR A 170 9.11 -4.66 -2.54
N SER A 171 8.45 -3.83 -3.33
CA SER A 171 7.14 -3.26 -2.98
C SER A 171 6.11 -4.35 -2.72
N GLU A 172 6.16 -5.47 -3.45
CA GLU A 172 5.30 -6.64 -3.22
C GLU A 172 5.46 -7.20 -1.80
N VAL A 173 6.71 -7.36 -1.34
CA VAL A 173 7.01 -7.90 -0.01
C VAL A 173 6.55 -6.96 1.09
N ILE A 174 6.80 -5.65 0.92
CA ILE A 174 6.35 -4.62 1.87
C ILE A 174 4.82 -4.64 1.96
N PHE A 175 4.15 -4.63 0.83
CA PHE A 175 2.69 -4.58 0.74
C PHE A 175 2.02 -5.85 1.30
N ALA A 176 2.56 -7.03 0.98
CA ALA A 176 2.08 -8.30 1.52
C ALA A 176 2.20 -8.35 3.06
N ARG A 177 3.31 -7.89 3.61
CA ARG A 177 3.52 -7.84 5.07
C ARG A 177 2.57 -6.85 5.73
N LEU A 178 2.37 -5.68 5.14
CA LEU A 178 1.41 -4.69 5.62
C LEU A 178 0.01 -5.31 5.71
N LEU A 179 -0.47 -5.94 4.65
CA LEU A 179 -1.80 -6.56 4.61
C LEU A 179 -1.95 -7.69 5.64
N LYS A 180 -0.94 -8.54 5.76
CA LYS A 180 -0.95 -9.67 6.70
C LYS A 180 -0.97 -9.22 8.17
N SER A 181 -0.29 -8.13 8.47
CA SER A 181 -0.18 -7.56 9.82
C SER A 181 -1.32 -6.59 10.16
N PHE A 182 -2.07 -6.13 9.18
CA PHE A 182 -3.12 -5.12 9.35
C PHE A 182 -4.19 -5.60 10.33
N ARG A 183 -4.50 -4.75 11.33
CA ARG A 183 -5.47 -5.04 12.39
C ARG A 183 -6.40 -3.87 12.62
N ILE A 184 -7.65 -4.20 12.92
CA ILE A 184 -8.64 -3.27 13.45
C ILE A 184 -8.72 -3.53 14.95
N LEU A 185 -8.25 -2.58 15.76
CA LEU A 185 -8.21 -2.67 17.23
C LEU A 185 -9.43 -2.02 17.87
N ASP A 186 -9.97 -0.97 17.25
CA ASP A 186 -11.13 -0.24 17.74
C ASP A 186 -12.13 0.03 16.58
N TRP A 187 -13.23 -0.71 16.59
CA TRP A 187 -14.27 -0.61 15.57
C TRP A 187 -15.12 0.66 15.68
N THR A 188 -15.07 1.38 16.81
CA THR A 188 -15.77 2.66 16.95
C THR A 188 -15.22 3.74 16.02
N LEU A 189 -14.03 3.51 15.43
CA LEU A 189 -13.47 4.36 14.37
C LEU A 189 -14.44 4.56 13.19
N PHE A 190 -15.25 3.54 12.87
CA PHE A 190 -16.16 3.55 11.72
C PHE A 190 -17.55 4.12 12.03
N GLY A 191 -17.74 4.67 13.23
CA GLY A 191 -19.01 5.19 13.72
C GLY A 191 -19.84 4.14 14.49
N GLU A 192 -20.89 4.63 15.16
CA GLU A 192 -21.89 3.79 15.87
C GLU A 192 -22.97 3.26 14.91
#